data_eedd0e4a5f9b95187c08670d6c1737a3
#
_entry.id   eedd0e4a5f9b95187c08670d6c1737a3
#
_cell.length_a   1.000
_cell.length_b   1.000
_cell.length_c   1.000
_cell.angle_alpha   90.00
_cell.angle_beta   90.00
_cell.angle_gamma   90.00
#
_symmetry.space_group_name_H-M   'P 1'
#
loop_
_entity.id
_entity.type
_entity.pdbx_description
1 polymer ?
#
loop_
_entity_poly.entity_id
_entity_poly.type
_entity_poly.pdbx_seq_one_letter_code
_entity_poly.pdbx_strand_id
1 'polypeptide(L)'
;MKRDDLLERMDAIGRSVAKHEGTLMLLALGSIGLEMDRLDDYSDLDFFLIVEDGHKARFIDNLDWLAVEPLAYQFQNTKDGHKVMYEDGIYAEFAVFEIVEMPGIAYTPGRVVWQRDEALDTFATPKLVTRPSDAAHRYEEALTNLYVGLLRERRGEQLAGFELIQVAAVNNVLIAYGETSDPFNPTRRVEGTHPELVARLQEWLPGYGKSVEAAAAILRHIEAHHSVNPALKQDIVRLLET
;
A
#
# COMPACT_ATOMS: atom_id res chain seq x y z
N MET A 1 -12.93 -3.37 19.11
CA MET A 1 -13.74 -3.92 18.00
C MET A 1 -13.34 -5.38 17.88
N LYS A 2 -14.24 -6.26 17.59
CA LYS A 2 -13.91 -7.70 17.52
C LYS A 2 -13.75 -8.11 16.06
N ARG A 3 -12.86 -9.06 15.80
CA ARG A 3 -12.67 -9.69 14.47
C ARG A 3 -13.99 -10.10 13.82
N ASP A 4 -14.89 -10.70 14.60
CA ASP A 4 -16.19 -11.18 14.12
C ASP A 4 -17.10 -10.03 13.67
N ASP A 5 -17.04 -8.86 14.33
CA ASP A 5 -17.84 -7.68 13.96
C ASP A 5 -17.45 -7.18 12.56
N LEU A 6 -16.14 -7.26 12.19
CA LEU A 6 -15.66 -6.88 10.85
C LEU A 6 -16.18 -7.84 9.77
N LEU A 7 -16.14 -9.14 10.03
CA LEU A 7 -16.67 -10.15 9.10
C LEU A 7 -18.17 -10.00 8.92
N GLU A 8 -18.90 -9.81 10.02
CA GLU A 8 -20.35 -9.62 10.00
C GLU A 8 -20.77 -8.35 9.25
N ARG A 9 -20.00 -7.26 9.42
CA ARG A 9 -20.18 -6.02 8.67
C ARG A 9 -19.93 -6.23 7.18
N MET A 10 -18.86 -6.92 6.80
CA MET A 10 -18.55 -7.21 5.41
C MET A 10 -19.67 -8.04 4.74
N ASP A 11 -20.18 -9.04 5.44
CA ASP A 11 -21.31 -9.85 4.99
C ASP A 11 -22.62 -9.05 4.89
N ALA A 12 -22.84 -8.10 5.82
CA ALA A 12 -24.00 -7.20 5.77
C ALA A 12 -23.93 -6.28 4.53
N ILE A 13 -22.75 -5.74 4.22
CA ILE A 13 -22.53 -4.96 2.99
C ILE A 13 -22.80 -5.85 1.76
N GLY A 14 -22.30 -7.10 1.75
CA GLY A 14 -22.59 -8.07 0.69
C GLY A 14 -24.08 -8.28 0.45
N ARG A 15 -24.84 -8.46 1.53
CA ARG A 15 -26.32 -8.59 1.46
C ARG A 15 -27.00 -7.30 0.99
N SER A 16 -26.42 -6.15 1.27
CA SER A 16 -26.95 -4.86 0.80
C SER A 16 -26.74 -4.70 -0.69
N VAL A 17 -25.49 -4.83 -1.16
CA VAL A 17 -25.15 -4.66 -2.60
C VAL A 17 -25.90 -5.64 -3.49
N ALA A 18 -26.20 -6.85 -3.01
CA ALA A 18 -26.99 -7.85 -3.73
C ALA A 18 -28.38 -7.36 -4.15
N LYS A 19 -28.92 -6.34 -3.47
CA LYS A 19 -30.27 -5.77 -3.75
C LYS A 19 -30.25 -4.63 -4.76
N HIS A 20 -29.05 -4.14 -5.11
CA HIS A 20 -28.93 -3.00 -6.00
C HIS A 20 -28.70 -3.46 -7.45
N GLU A 21 -29.46 -2.88 -8.38
CA GLU A 21 -29.27 -3.07 -9.80
C GLU A 21 -27.91 -2.51 -10.22
N GLY A 22 -27.24 -3.17 -11.16
CA GLY A 22 -25.95 -2.78 -11.67
C GLY A 22 -24.75 -3.29 -10.84
N THR A 23 -24.96 -3.88 -9.64
CA THR A 23 -23.87 -4.51 -8.89
C THR A 23 -23.52 -5.87 -9.47
N LEU A 24 -22.23 -6.19 -9.52
CA LEU A 24 -21.72 -7.46 -10.05
C LEU A 24 -20.98 -8.28 -8.99
N MET A 25 -20.08 -7.64 -8.22
CA MET A 25 -19.25 -8.34 -7.24
C MET A 25 -18.84 -7.39 -6.09
N LEU A 26 -18.79 -7.92 -4.88
CA LEU A 26 -18.13 -7.32 -3.72
C LEU A 26 -16.88 -8.14 -3.40
N LEU A 27 -15.72 -7.54 -3.54
CA LEU A 27 -14.41 -8.17 -3.38
C LEU A 27 -13.69 -7.58 -2.18
N ALA A 28 -13.53 -8.35 -1.11
CA ALA A 28 -12.76 -7.96 0.07
C ALA A 28 -11.25 -8.15 -0.17
N LEU A 29 -10.46 -7.19 0.30
CA LEU A 29 -9.00 -7.11 0.11
C LEU A 29 -8.27 -7.15 1.47
N GLY A 30 -6.95 -7.31 1.42
CA GLY A 30 -6.12 -7.26 2.62
C GLY A 30 -6.51 -8.28 3.70
N SER A 31 -6.56 -7.84 4.96
CA SER A 31 -6.85 -8.70 6.12
C SER A 31 -8.27 -9.24 6.16
N ILE A 32 -9.24 -8.53 5.60
CA ILE A 32 -10.63 -9.00 5.45
C ILE A 32 -10.82 -9.83 4.18
N GLY A 33 -9.83 -9.83 3.28
CA GLY A 33 -9.78 -10.61 2.05
C GLY A 33 -9.25 -12.01 2.25
N LEU A 34 -8.11 -12.34 1.61
CA LEU A 34 -7.46 -13.66 1.70
C LEU A 34 -6.46 -13.78 2.85
N GLU A 35 -5.98 -12.67 3.42
CA GLU A 35 -4.98 -12.66 4.49
C GLU A 35 -5.64 -12.67 5.88
N MET A 36 -6.62 -13.54 6.08
CA MET A 36 -7.45 -13.60 7.30
C MET A 36 -6.69 -14.03 8.57
N ASP A 37 -5.49 -14.56 8.45
CA ASP A 37 -4.55 -14.81 9.54
C ASP A 37 -4.05 -13.50 10.18
N ARG A 38 -4.18 -12.38 9.48
CA ARG A 38 -3.83 -11.02 9.90
C ARG A 38 -5.00 -10.22 10.45
N LEU A 39 -6.21 -10.73 10.33
CA LEU A 39 -7.40 -10.04 10.80
C LEU A 39 -7.41 -9.99 12.33
N ASP A 40 -7.38 -8.78 12.88
CA ASP A 40 -7.34 -8.49 14.31
C ASP A 40 -8.26 -7.30 14.69
N ASP A 41 -8.17 -6.87 15.94
CA ASP A 41 -8.98 -5.76 16.48
C ASP A 41 -8.57 -4.37 15.94
N TYR A 42 -7.47 -4.26 15.20
CA TYR A 42 -6.95 -3.05 14.58
C TYR A 42 -7.11 -3.05 13.06
N SER A 43 -7.76 -4.08 12.52
CA SER A 43 -8.02 -4.20 11.09
C SER A 43 -9.19 -3.30 10.69
N ASP A 44 -9.19 -2.92 9.41
CA ASP A 44 -10.22 -2.16 8.71
C ASP A 44 -10.87 -3.02 7.61
N LEU A 45 -11.85 -2.44 6.92
CA LEU A 45 -12.49 -3.08 5.78
C LEU A 45 -11.95 -2.45 4.49
N ASP A 46 -11.14 -3.19 3.76
CA ASP A 46 -10.70 -2.83 2.41
C ASP A 46 -11.46 -3.65 1.37
N PHE A 47 -12.13 -3.00 0.41
CA PHE A 47 -12.86 -3.73 -0.61
C PHE A 47 -13.11 -2.97 -1.90
N PHE A 48 -13.39 -3.71 -2.96
CA PHE A 48 -13.92 -3.17 -4.20
C PHE A 48 -15.38 -3.58 -4.40
N LEU A 49 -16.19 -2.63 -4.88
CA LEU A 49 -17.49 -2.91 -5.48
C LEU A 49 -17.33 -2.86 -7.00
N ILE A 50 -17.54 -3.97 -7.66
CA ILE A 50 -17.50 -4.07 -9.13
C ILE A 50 -18.94 -3.97 -9.64
N VAL A 51 -19.15 -3.10 -10.61
CA VAL A 51 -20.46 -2.77 -11.15
C VAL A 51 -20.49 -2.90 -12.69
N GLU A 52 -21.67 -2.97 -13.25
CA GLU A 52 -21.89 -2.88 -14.69
C GLU A 52 -21.44 -1.53 -15.25
N ASP A 53 -21.07 -1.50 -16.52
CA ASP A 53 -20.66 -0.29 -17.20
C ASP A 53 -21.77 0.78 -17.17
N GLY A 54 -21.40 2.01 -16.85
CA GLY A 54 -22.31 3.15 -16.69
C GLY A 54 -22.99 3.25 -15.31
N HIS A 55 -22.73 2.35 -14.37
CA HIS A 55 -23.35 2.35 -13.05
C HIS A 55 -22.49 2.94 -11.93
N LYS A 56 -21.20 3.18 -12.15
CA LYS A 56 -20.23 3.62 -11.14
C LYS A 56 -20.65 4.90 -10.40
N ALA A 57 -21.05 5.94 -11.15
CA ALA A 57 -21.40 7.23 -10.56
C ALA A 57 -22.49 7.10 -9.48
N ARG A 58 -23.51 6.25 -9.69
CA ARG A 58 -24.58 6.00 -8.75
C ARG A 58 -24.06 5.53 -7.37
N PHE A 59 -23.01 4.69 -7.34
CA PHE A 59 -22.46 4.11 -6.12
C PHE A 59 -21.37 4.99 -5.48
N ILE A 60 -20.84 5.95 -6.23
CA ILE A 60 -19.92 6.97 -5.70
C ILE A 60 -20.71 8.15 -5.12
N ASP A 61 -21.73 8.62 -5.82
CA ASP A 61 -22.47 9.84 -5.45
C ASP A 61 -23.47 9.58 -4.30
N ASN A 62 -23.92 8.33 -4.13
CA ASN A 62 -24.83 7.94 -3.07
C ASN A 62 -24.34 6.65 -2.38
N LEU A 63 -24.13 6.73 -1.07
CA LEU A 63 -23.64 5.63 -0.23
C LEU A 63 -24.74 4.86 0.52
N ASP A 64 -26.02 4.99 0.15
CA ASP A 64 -27.14 4.26 0.80
C ASP A 64 -26.94 2.75 0.77
N TRP A 65 -26.28 2.21 -0.25
CA TRP A 65 -25.94 0.81 -0.37
C TRP A 65 -24.96 0.33 0.72
N LEU A 66 -24.17 1.25 1.28
CA LEU A 66 -23.17 1.00 2.31
C LEU A 66 -23.72 1.25 3.72
N ALA A 67 -24.85 1.95 3.86
CA ALA A 67 -25.45 2.34 5.13
C ALA A 67 -26.18 1.16 5.82
N VAL A 68 -25.46 0.04 5.98
CA VAL A 68 -25.95 -1.14 6.75
C VAL A 68 -25.97 -0.87 8.26
N GLU A 69 -25.21 0.13 8.69
CA GLU A 69 -25.26 0.82 9.99
C GLU A 69 -25.01 2.31 9.74
N PRO A 70 -25.35 3.21 10.67
CA PRO A 70 -25.14 4.65 10.49
C PRO A 70 -23.67 5.00 10.25
N LEU A 71 -23.41 5.88 9.28
CA LEU A 71 -22.09 6.41 9.00
C LEU A 71 -21.84 7.67 9.85
N ALA A 72 -20.80 7.64 10.68
CA ALA A 72 -20.32 8.80 11.45
C ALA A 72 -19.42 9.72 10.62
N TYR A 73 -18.75 9.18 9.59
CA TYR A 73 -17.84 9.92 8.73
C TYR A 73 -17.82 9.36 7.32
N GLN A 74 -17.70 10.25 6.33
CA GLN A 74 -17.46 9.88 4.93
C GLN A 74 -16.59 10.93 4.24
N PHE A 75 -15.66 10.47 3.38
CA PHE A 75 -14.77 11.31 2.62
C PHE A 75 -14.44 10.66 1.28
N GLN A 76 -14.76 11.34 0.19
CA GLN A 76 -14.34 10.89 -1.14
C GLN A 76 -12.86 11.22 -1.33
N ASN A 77 -11.98 10.22 -1.24
CA ASN A 77 -10.53 10.36 -1.33
C ASN A 77 -10.00 10.29 -2.76
N THR A 78 -10.73 9.64 -3.65
CA THR A 78 -10.42 9.54 -5.08
C THR A 78 -11.70 9.66 -5.91
N LYS A 79 -11.56 9.79 -7.23
CA LYS A 79 -12.73 9.73 -8.14
C LYS A 79 -13.45 8.37 -8.09
N ASP A 80 -12.78 7.34 -7.62
CA ASP A 80 -13.24 5.95 -7.63
C ASP A 80 -13.66 5.43 -6.25
N GLY A 81 -13.39 6.16 -5.17
CA GLY A 81 -13.58 5.61 -3.84
C GLY A 81 -13.76 6.61 -2.70
N HIS A 82 -14.12 6.05 -1.56
CA HIS A 82 -14.34 6.75 -0.30
C HIS A 82 -13.64 6.07 0.86
N LYS A 83 -13.41 6.88 1.90
CA LYS A 83 -13.09 6.44 3.25
C LYS A 83 -14.30 6.75 4.14
N VAL A 84 -14.74 5.77 4.91
CA VAL A 84 -15.91 5.91 5.78
C VAL A 84 -15.61 5.36 7.16
N MET A 85 -16.35 5.84 8.15
CA MET A 85 -16.36 5.27 9.49
C MET A 85 -17.81 5.16 9.98
N TYR A 86 -18.17 4.00 10.48
CA TYR A 86 -19.46 3.76 11.09
C TYR A 86 -19.49 4.30 12.53
N GLU A 87 -20.70 4.53 13.10
CA GLU A 87 -20.84 5.04 14.46
C GLU A 87 -20.25 4.10 15.53
N ASP A 88 -20.19 2.79 15.25
CA ASP A 88 -19.56 1.79 16.11
C ASP A 88 -18.02 1.73 16.00
N GLY A 89 -17.43 2.62 15.18
CA GLY A 89 -15.99 2.77 15.01
C GLY A 89 -15.37 1.87 13.94
N ILE A 90 -16.13 1.05 13.22
CA ILE A 90 -15.62 0.28 12.07
C ILE A 90 -15.25 1.27 10.95
N TYR A 91 -13.99 1.22 10.54
CA TYR A 91 -13.47 2.01 9.42
C TYR A 91 -13.42 1.18 8.15
N ALA A 92 -13.73 1.81 7.02
CA ALA A 92 -13.65 1.17 5.71
C ALA A 92 -13.05 2.11 4.66
N GLU A 93 -12.25 1.54 3.77
CA GLU A 93 -11.81 2.16 2.54
C GLU A 93 -12.27 1.30 1.36
N PHE A 94 -12.89 1.93 0.37
CA PHE A 94 -13.37 1.17 -0.78
C PHE A 94 -13.23 1.96 -2.08
N ALA A 95 -13.21 1.21 -3.19
CA ALA A 95 -13.35 1.78 -4.52
C ALA A 95 -14.46 1.06 -5.28
N VAL A 96 -15.10 1.81 -6.20
CA VAL A 96 -16.09 1.29 -7.13
C VAL A 96 -15.48 1.29 -8.52
N PHE A 97 -15.49 0.15 -9.18
CA PHE A 97 -14.99 0.02 -10.55
C PHE A 97 -16.05 -0.59 -11.45
N GLU A 98 -16.14 -0.08 -12.68
CA GLU A 98 -16.84 -0.74 -13.74
C GLU A 98 -16.06 -1.98 -14.19
N ILE A 99 -16.77 -3.01 -14.62
CA ILE A 99 -16.13 -4.29 -14.99
C ILE A 99 -15.09 -4.11 -16.10
N VAL A 100 -15.29 -3.15 -17.00
CA VAL A 100 -14.36 -2.82 -18.09
C VAL A 100 -13.05 -2.20 -17.58
N GLU A 101 -13.04 -1.58 -16.39
CA GLU A 101 -11.85 -0.98 -15.79
C GLU A 101 -10.94 -2.03 -15.15
N MET A 102 -11.50 -3.14 -14.66
CA MET A 102 -10.79 -4.14 -13.84
C MET A 102 -9.49 -4.69 -14.45
N PRO A 103 -9.38 -4.92 -15.77
CA PRO A 103 -8.12 -5.38 -16.36
C PRO A 103 -6.94 -4.40 -16.19
N GLY A 104 -7.22 -3.12 -15.98
CA GLY A 104 -6.22 -2.06 -15.77
C GLY A 104 -5.92 -1.73 -14.31
N ILE A 105 -6.62 -2.36 -13.37
CA ILE A 105 -6.45 -2.09 -11.94
C ILE A 105 -5.45 -3.08 -11.32
N ALA A 106 -4.49 -2.53 -10.57
CA ALA A 106 -3.55 -3.31 -9.78
C ALA A 106 -4.06 -3.44 -8.34
N TYR A 107 -4.16 -4.68 -7.84
CA TYR A 107 -4.57 -5.00 -6.47
C TYR A 107 -3.99 -6.35 -6.05
N THR A 108 -4.04 -6.68 -4.77
CA THR A 108 -3.74 -8.03 -4.28
C THR A 108 -4.96 -8.94 -4.48
N PRO A 109 -4.80 -10.27 -4.73
CA PRO A 109 -5.93 -11.18 -4.81
C PRO A 109 -6.88 -11.01 -3.62
N GLY A 110 -8.19 -11.00 -3.88
CA GLY A 110 -9.23 -10.75 -2.89
C GLY A 110 -10.13 -11.95 -2.63
N ARG A 111 -10.93 -11.87 -1.57
CA ARG A 111 -11.99 -12.82 -1.23
C ARG A 111 -13.32 -12.29 -1.78
N VAL A 112 -14.00 -13.12 -2.57
CA VAL A 112 -15.36 -12.82 -3.01
C VAL A 112 -16.30 -12.90 -1.81
N VAL A 113 -16.93 -11.78 -1.47
CA VAL A 113 -17.95 -11.70 -0.41
C VAL A 113 -19.32 -11.98 -1.00
N TRP A 114 -19.59 -11.41 -2.15
CA TRP A 114 -20.80 -11.61 -2.92
C TRP A 114 -20.52 -11.40 -4.41
N GLN A 115 -21.21 -12.15 -5.24
CA GLN A 115 -21.19 -11.97 -6.68
C GLN A 115 -22.51 -12.42 -7.31
N ARG A 116 -22.83 -11.80 -8.43
CA ARG A 116 -24.05 -12.10 -9.17
C ARG A 116 -23.93 -13.39 -10.00
N ASP A 117 -22.73 -13.70 -10.49
CA ASP A 117 -22.43 -14.83 -11.35
C ASP A 117 -21.04 -15.38 -11.04
N GLU A 118 -20.91 -16.70 -10.94
CA GLU A 118 -19.64 -17.39 -10.67
C GLU A 118 -18.57 -17.11 -11.75
N ALA A 119 -18.97 -16.77 -12.98
CA ALA A 119 -18.03 -16.38 -14.04
C ALA A 119 -17.20 -15.13 -13.68
N LEU A 120 -17.62 -14.35 -12.68
CA LEU A 120 -16.90 -13.17 -12.18
C LEU A 120 -15.70 -13.54 -11.29
N ASP A 121 -15.53 -14.78 -10.86
CA ASP A 121 -14.40 -15.23 -10.04
C ASP A 121 -13.04 -14.86 -10.65
N THR A 122 -12.98 -14.69 -11.97
CA THR A 122 -11.77 -14.23 -12.66
C THR A 122 -11.25 -12.88 -12.17
N PHE A 123 -12.11 -12.06 -11.56
CA PHE A 123 -11.75 -10.76 -10.99
C PHE A 123 -11.34 -10.84 -9.51
N ALA A 124 -11.39 -12.01 -8.89
CA ALA A 124 -10.81 -12.19 -7.55
C ALA A 124 -9.27 -12.09 -7.57
N THR A 125 -8.67 -12.26 -8.74
CA THR A 125 -7.22 -12.13 -8.95
C THR A 125 -6.95 -11.05 -10.02
N PRO A 126 -6.03 -10.09 -9.78
CA PRO A 126 -5.74 -9.04 -10.75
C PRO A 126 -5.13 -9.61 -12.05
N LYS A 127 -5.51 -9.03 -13.18
CA LYS A 127 -4.87 -9.30 -14.48
C LYS A 127 -3.57 -8.51 -14.61
N LEU A 128 -3.54 -7.30 -14.05
CA LEU A 128 -2.34 -6.48 -14.00
C LEU A 128 -1.46 -6.94 -12.83
N VAL A 129 -0.47 -7.76 -13.14
CA VAL A 129 0.54 -8.17 -12.16
C VAL A 129 1.64 -7.13 -12.16
N THR A 130 1.84 -6.43 -11.05
CA THR A 130 3.06 -5.65 -10.83
C THR A 130 4.23 -6.64 -10.77
N ARG A 131 5.11 -6.59 -11.78
CA ARG A 131 6.32 -7.42 -11.74
C ARG A 131 7.15 -7.02 -10.54
N PRO A 132 7.68 -7.98 -9.76
CA PRO A 132 8.71 -7.66 -8.79
C PRO A 132 9.83 -6.94 -9.56
N SER A 133 10.19 -5.75 -9.12
CA SER A 133 11.34 -5.07 -9.73
C SER A 133 12.60 -5.84 -9.36
N ASP A 134 13.52 -5.97 -10.31
CA ASP A 134 14.84 -6.54 -10.09
C ASP A 134 15.51 -5.85 -8.87
N ALA A 135 16.05 -6.65 -7.95
CA ALA A 135 16.76 -6.13 -6.78
C ALA A 135 17.90 -5.17 -7.16
N ALA A 136 18.63 -5.46 -8.23
CA ALA A 136 19.67 -4.58 -8.73
C ALA A 136 19.12 -3.20 -9.12
N HIS A 137 18.01 -3.16 -9.84
CA HIS A 137 17.34 -1.90 -10.19
C HIS A 137 16.94 -1.11 -8.92
N ARG A 138 16.43 -1.79 -7.89
CA ARG A 138 16.05 -1.13 -6.64
C ARG A 138 17.23 -0.57 -5.86
N TYR A 139 18.37 -1.27 -5.84
CA TYR A 139 19.58 -0.72 -5.24
C TYR A 139 20.11 0.49 -6.02
N GLU A 140 20.05 0.48 -7.34
CA GLU A 140 20.42 1.65 -8.16
C GLU A 140 19.49 2.85 -7.90
N GLU A 141 18.19 2.63 -7.79
CA GLU A 141 17.22 3.68 -7.38
C GLU A 141 17.53 4.21 -5.97
N ALA A 142 17.85 3.33 -5.02
CA ALA A 142 18.22 3.76 -3.67
C ALA A 142 19.50 4.62 -3.71
N LEU A 143 20.53 4.23 -4.47
CA LEU A 143 21.78 4.97 -4.60
C LEU A 143 21.54 6.37 -5.19
N THR A 144 20.71 6.49 -6.22
CA THR A 144 20.36 7.79 -6.80
C THR A 144 19.54 8.65 -5.82
N ASN A 145 18.66 8.03 -5.02
CA ASN A 145 17.95 8.74 -3.94
C ASN A 145 18.93 9.26 -2.87
N LEU A 146 19.96 8.48 -2.47
CA LEU A 146 21.01 8.95 -1.55
C LEU A 146 21.74 10.16 -2.14
N TYR A 147 22.20 10.06 -3.38
CA TYR A 147 22.95 11.12 -4.04
C TYR A 147 22.15 12.42 -4.14
N VAL A 148 20.94 12.35 -4.71
CA VAL A 148 20.09 13.54 -4.87
C VAL A 148 19.63 14.08 -3.50
N GLY A 149 19.31 13.19 -2.55
CA GLY A 149 18.93 13.58 -1.19
C GLY A 149 20.03 14.34 -0.48
N LEU A 150 21.29 13.91 -0.56
CA LEU A 150 22.43 14.63 -0.02
C LEU A 150 22.64 15.99 -0.69
N LEU A 151 22.44 16.11 -2.01
CA LEU A 151 22.44 17.41 -2.68
C LEU A 151 21.35 18.35 -2.14
N ARG A 152 20.17 17.84 -1.77
CA ARG A 152 19.11 18.62 -1.11
C ARG A 152 19.53 19.09 0.26
N GLU A 153 20.11 18.21 1.08
CA GLU A 153 20.65 18.56 2.40
C GLU A 153 21.67 19.71 2.29
N ARG A 154 22.60 19.66 1.32
CA ARG A 154 23.63 20.70 1.09
C ARG A 154 23.06 22.04 0.64
N ARG A 155 21.84 22.06 0.09
CA ARG A 155 21.10 23.28 -0.24
C ARG A 155 20.26 23.83 0.92
N GLY A 156 20.24 23.15 2.08
CA GLY A 156 19.36 23.46 3.20
C GLY A 156 17.92 22.98 3.02
N GLU A 157 17.64 22.18 2.00
CA GLU A 157 16.35 21.58 1.69
C GLU A 157 16.16 20.27 2.50
N GLN A 158 16.26 20.36 3.83
CA GLN A 158 16.32 19.19 4.72
C GLN A 158 15.11 18.27 4.62
N LEU A 159 13.89 18.80 4.44
CA LEU A 159 12.70 17.97 4.27
C LEU A 159 12.77 17.14 2.98
N ALA A 160 13.22 17.74 1.89
CA ALA A 160 13.38 17.02 0.63
C ALA A 160 14.52 15.97 0.70
N GLY A 161 15.58 16.28 1.43
CA GLY A 161 16.65 15.32 1.74
C GLY A 161 16.14 14.13 2.55
N PHE A 162 15.36 14.40 3.60
CA PHE A 162 14.71 13.38 4.43
C PHE A 162 13.82 12.45 3.59
N GLU A 163 12.93 13.00 2.78
CA GLU A 163 12.02 12.23 1.90
C GLU A 163 12.78 11.32 0.93
N LEU A 164 13.86 11.81 0.33
CA LEU A 164 14.65 11.01 -0.59
C LEU A 164 15.48 9.93 0.13
N ILE A 165 16.12 10.25 1.25
CA ILE A 165 17.05 9.36 1.93
C ILE A 165 16.31 8.40 2.86
N GLN A 166 15.53 8.94 3.81
CA GLN A 166 14.92 8.11 4.87
C GLN A 166 13.59 7.48 4.45
N VAL A 167 12.96 7.93 3.36
CA VAL A 167 11.73 7.33 2.87
C VAL A 167 11.97 6.58 1.55
N ALA A 168 12.36 7.28 0.48
CA ALA A 168 12.46 6.67 -0.85
C ALA A 168 13.59 5.63 -0.95
N ALA A 169 14.80 5.94 -0.45
CA ALA A 169 15.90 4.99 -0.50
C ALA A 169 15.64 3.78 0.39
N VAL A 170 15.08 3.98 1.60
CA VAL A 170 14.72 2.87 2.50
C VAL A 170 13.67 1.97 1.86
N ASN A 171 12.62 2.52 1.26
CA ASN A 171 11.61 1.74 0.54
C ASN A 171 12.23 0.90 -0.59
N ASN A 172 13.15 1.48 -1.36
CA ASN A 172 13.84 0.75 -2.42
C ASN A 172 14.73 -0.37 -1.87
N VAL A 173 15.44 -0.14 -0.77
CA VAL A 173 16.25 -1.18 -0.10
C VAL A 173 15.36 -2.31 0.43
N LEU A 174 14.21 -2.00 1.06
CA LEU A 174 13.27 -3.01 1.55
C LEU A 174 12.72 -3.88 0.40
N ILE A 175 12.37 -3.27 -0.73
CA ILE A 175 11.93 -4.01 -1.91
C ILE A 175 13.06 -4.87 -2.49
N ALA A 176 14.30 -4.37 -2.52
CA ALA A 176 15.48 -5.10 -3.02
C ALA A 176 15.85 -6.29 -2.13
N TYR A 177 15.61 -6.19 -0.84
CA TYR A 177 15.91 -7.25 0.12
C TYR A 177 15.13 -8.54 -0.14
N GLY A 178 14.05 -8.44 -0.92
CA GLY A 178 13.26 -9.55 -1.41
C GLY A 178 12.03 -9.85 -0.55
N GLU A 179 11.06 -10.49 -1.18
CA GLU A 179 9.81 -10.97 -0.58
C GLU A 179 9.15 -10.03 0.43
N THR A 180 9.02 -8.75 0.05
CA THR A 180 8.11 -7.87 0.79
C THR A 180 6.73 -8.50 0.73
N SER A 181 6.13 -8.73 1.86
CA SER A 181 4.81 -9.34 1.99
C SER A 181 3.70 -8.54 1.31
N ASP A 182 3.99 -7.30 0.91
CA ASP A 182 3.04 -6.41 0.27
C ASP A 182 3.76 -5.57 -0.81
N PRO A 183 3.51 -5.83 -2.12
CA PRO A 183 4.16 -5.12 -3.21
C PRO A 183 3.72 -3.65 -3.32
N PHE A 184 2.61 -3.26 -2.69
CA PHE A 184 2.08 -1.90 -2.69
C PHE A 184 2.52 -1.11 -1.46
N ASN A 185 2.94 -1.78 -0.39
CA ASN A 185 3.43 -1.15 0.83
C ASN A 185 4.63 -1.93 1.40
N PRO A 186 5.86 -1.63 0.93
CA PRO A 186 7.05 -2.38 1.30
C PRO A 186 7.43 -2.26 2.78
N THR A 187 6.91 -1.26 3.49
CA THR A 187 7.17 -1.07 4.93
C THR A 187 6.25 -1.91 5.81
N ARG A 188 5.20 -2.45 5.23
CA ARG A 188 4.21 -3.22 6.00
C ARG A 188 4.80 -4.51 6.52
N ARG A 189 4.73 -4.73 7.82
CA ARG A 189 5.15 -5.96 8.52
C ARG A 189 6.66 -6.28 8.49
N VAL A 190 7.51 -5.36 8.11
CA VAL A 190 8.96 -5.57 8.06
C VAL A 190 9.48 -6.11 9.39
N GLU A 191 8.98 -5.63 10.52
CA GLU A 191 9.37 -6.08 11.85
C GLU A 191 9.06 -7.57 12.11
N GLY A 192 7.99 -8.08 11.51
CA GLY A 192 7.58 -9.48 11.66
C GLY A 192 8.19 -10.41 10.61
N THR A 193 8.34 -9.95 9.37
CA THR A 193 8.87 -10.76 8.25
C THR A 193 10.39 -10.73 8.16
N HIS A 194 11.03 -9.64 8.60
CA HIS A 194 12.48 -9.41 8.54
C HIS A 194 13.02 -8.86 9.86
N PRO A 195 12.90 -9.60 10.97
CA PRO A 195 13.34 -9.13 12.29
C PRO A 195 14.84 -8.77 12.34
N GLU A 196 15.65 -9.32 11.45
CA GLU A 196 17.08 -9.00 11.31
C GLU A 196 17.32 -7.57 10.77
N LEU A 197 16.32 -6.97 10.07
CA LEU A 197 16.40 -5.59 9.59
C LEU A 197 16.03 -4.56 10.67
N VAL A 198 15.34 -4.97 11.74
CA VAL A 198 14.84 -4.02 12.76
C VAL A 198 15.95 -3.15 13.36
N ALA A 199 17.11 -3.75 13.67
CA ALA A 199 18.26 -2.99 14.16
C ALA A 199 18.79 -1.99 13.13
N ARG A 200 18.75 -2.34 11.86
CA ARG A 200 19.19 -1.47 10.77
C ARG A 200 18.21 -0.32 10.49
N LEU A 201 16.90 -0.56 10.68
CA LEU A 201 15.89 0.50 10.54
C LEU A 201 16.17 1.66 11.49
N GLN A 202 16.70 1.42 12.70
CA GLN A 202 17.09 2.48 13.63
C GLN A 202 18.26 3.34 13.09
N GLU A 203 19.17 2.74 12.30
CA GLU A 203 20.28 3.45 11.66
C GLU A 203 19.83 4.17 10.39
N TRP A 204 18.86 3.61 9.65
CA TRP A 204 18.36 4.17 8.40
C TRP A 204 17.30 5.26 8.59
N LEU A 205 16.61 5.24 9.74
CA LEU A 205 15.50 6.13 10.09
C LEU A 205 15.77 6.90 11.40
N PRO A 206 16.92 7.59 11.52
CA PRO A 206 17.28 8.30 12.76
C PRO A 206 16.45 9.58 12.98
N GLY A 207 15.63 9.98 11.98
CA GLY A 207 14.71 11.11 12.06
C GLY A 207 15.21 12.37 11.35
N TYR A 208 14.34 13.39 11.38
CA TYR A 208 14.60 14.68 10.74
C TYR A 208 15.90 15.32 11.23
N GLY A 209 16.66 15.88 10.28
CA GLY A 209 17.97 16.52 10.56
C GLY A 209 19.15 15.55 10.68
N LYS A 210 18.93 14.24 10.43
CA LYS A 210 19.97 13.19 10.49
C LYS A 210 20.08 12.39 9.18
N SER A 211 19.73 13.03 8.06
CA SER A 211 19.73 12.34 6.76
C SER A 211 21.12 11.97 6.28
N VAL A 212 22.16 12.70 6.71
CA VAL A 212 23.56 12.39 6.36
C VAL A 212 24.01 11.07 7.01
N GLU A 213 23.70 10.89 8.28
CA GLU A 213 23.97 9.65 9.03
C GLU A 213 23.19 8.47 8.45
N ALA A 214 21.92 8.69 8.13
CA ALA A 214 21.08 7.70 7.48
C ALA A 214 21.67 7.27 6.12
N ALA A 215 22.05 8.22 5.28
CA ALA A 215 22.64 7.96 3.96
C ALA A 215 23.91 7.10 4.06
N ALA A 216 24.78 7.40 5.02
CA ALA A 216 26.01 6.62 5.28
C ALA A 216 25.67 5.17 5.69
N ALA A 217 24.66 4.97 6.54
CA ALA A 217 24.24 3.64 6.98
C ALA A 217 23.60 2.83 5.83
N ILE A 218 22.73 3.47 5.04
CA ILE A 218 22.08 2.84 3.88
C ILE A 218 23.12 2.48 2.80
N LEU A 219 24.08 3.37 2.50
CA LEU A 219 25.15 3.09 1.56
C LEU A 219 25.94 1.84 1.95
N ARG A 220 26.36 1.73 3.24
CA ARG A 220 27.07 0.53 3.74
C ARG A 220 26.28 -0.75 3.53
N HIS A 221 24.96 -0.70 3.74
CA HIS A 221 24.10 -1.85 3.49
C HIS A 221 24.06 -2.22 2.01
N ILE A 222 23.89 -1.23 1.13
CA ILE A 222 23.85 -1.48 -0.31
C ILE A 222 25.17 -2.10 -0.78
N GLU A 223 26.31 -1.58 -0.34
CA GLU A 223 27.64 -2.11 -0.70
C GLU A 223 27.86 -3.57 -0.29
N ALA A 224 27.20 -4.02 0.77
CA ALA A 224 27.28 -5.41 1.21
C ALA A 224 26.46 -6.37 0.34
N HIS A 225 25.52 -5.87 -0.47
CA HIS A 225 24.55 -6.68 -1.22
C HIS A 225 24.57 -6.40 -2.74
N HIS A 226 25.16 -5.29 -3.16
CA HIS A 226 25.18 -4.84 -4.55
C HIS A 226 26.49 -4.14 -4.92
N SER A 227 26.93 -4.34 -6.17
CA SER A 227 28.11 -3.68 -6.69
C SER A 227 27.80 -2.22 -7.05
N VAL A 228 28.37 -1.29 -6.31
CA VAL A 228 28.13 0.15 -6.51
C VAL A 228 29.10 0.71 -7.55
N ASN A 229 28.59 1.53 -8.48
CA ASN A 229 29.43 2.25 -9.44
C ASN A 229 30.44 3.15 -8.71
N PRO A 230 31.75 3.00 -8.97
CA PRO A 230 32.81 3.72 -8.23
C PRO A 230 32.70 5.26 -8.31
N ALA A 231 32.26 5.81 -9.45
CA ALA A 231 32.13 7.25 -9.60
C ALA A 231 30.97 7.79 -8.75
N LEU A 232 29.81 7.12 -8.79
CA LEU A 232 28.66 7.51 -7.96
C LEU A 232 28.98 7.38 -6.47
N LYS A 233 29.64 6.28 -6.07
CA LYS A 233 30.10 6.09 -4.69
C LYS A 233 31.00 7.22 -4.22
N GLN A 234 32.02 7.58 -5.04
CA GLN A 234 32.94 8.67 -4.70
C GLN A 234 32.21 9.98 -4.46
N ASP A 235 31.23 10.32 -5.30
CA ASP A 235 30.44 11.53 -5.15
C ASP A 235 29.53 11.50 -3.93
N ILE A 236 28.89 10.36 -3.62
CA ILE A 236 28.10 10.20 -2.38
C ILE A 236 29.02 10.38 -1.16
N VAL A 237 30.18 9.69 -1.11
CA VAL A 237 31.12 9.81 0.02
C VAL A 237 31.58 11.25 0.21
N ARG A 238 31.92 11.96 -0.86
CA ARG A 238 32.30 13.39 -0.79
C ARG A 238 31.17 14.23 -0.14
N LEU A 239 29.91 13.95 -0.50
CA LEU A 239 28.76 14.66 0.08
C LEU A 239 28.51 14.31 1.54
N LEU A 240 28.89 13.13 1.99
CA LEU A 240 28.79 12.74 3.40
C LEU A 240 29.82 13.48 4.28
N GLU A 241 31.01 13.79 3.74
CA GLU A 241 32.14 14.42 4.46
C GLU A 241 32.05 15.96 4.54
N THR A 242 31.19 16.59 3.76
CA THR A 242 31.06 18.06 3.68
C THR A 242 30.08 18.59 4.69
#